data_8a4c70b72d81d95249cabc8a251f339f
#
_entry.id   8a4c70b72d81d95249cabc8a251f339f
#
_cell.length_a   1.000
_cell.length_b   1.000
_cell.length_c   1.000
_cell.angle_alpha   90.00
_cell.angle_beta   90.00
_cell.angle_gamma   90.00
#
_symmetry.space_group_name_H-M   'P 1'
#
loop_
_entity.id
_entity.type
_entity.pdbx_description
1 polymer ?
#
loop_
_entity_poly.entity_id
_entity_poly.type
_entity_poly.pdbx_seq_one_letter_code
_entity_poly.pdbx_strand_id
1 'polypeptide(L)'
;PKFIPKEAVSVDLGEDSKAKVRLIDCVGFLVKDAGGNVEDGKERMVKTPWFSRAIPFHEAAKAGTEKVIQEHSTIGLVITTDGSFGEIARENFVPAEEQTVAELKTQGKPFLIVVNSKFPYKEETTQMVNGLQKKYQVPVVAVNCEQLKKEDVALLLEKILYEFPIAQLQFFIPK
;
A
#
# COMPACT_ATOMS: atom_id res chain seq x y z
N PRO A 1 -14.72 10.81 -7.92
CA PRO A 1 -13.75 10.00 -8.66
C PRO A 1 -14.06 8.53 -8.45
N LYS A 2 -14.05 7.74 -9.53
CA LYS A 2 -14.32 6.29 -9.45
C LYS A 2 -13.00 5.55 -9.17
N PHE A 3 -12.54 5.59 -7.94
CA PHE A 3 -11.31 4.89 -7.53
C PHE A 3 -11.56 3.41 -7.20
N ILE A 4 -12.81 3.00 -7.03
CA ILE A 4 -13.15 1.63 -6.68
C ILE A 4 -13.66 0.92 -7.93
N PRO A 5 -12.94 -0.11 -8.43
CA PRO A 5 -13.41 -0.93 -9.54
C PRO A 5 -14.73 -1.62 -9.19
N LYS A 6 -15.66 -1.67 -10.15
CA LYS A 6 -16.94 -2.38 -9.96
C LYS A 6 -16.74 -3.88 -9.94
N GLU A 7 -15.81 -4.39 -10.74
CA GLU A 7 -15.59 -5.81 -10.94
C GLU A 7 -14.23 -6.24 -10.38
N ALA A 8 -14.18 -7.45 -9.87
CA ALA A 8 -12.95 -8.09 -9.43
C ALA A 8 -12.34 -8.87 -10.60
N VAL A 9 -11.00 -8.83 -10.68
CA VAL A 9 -10.24 -9.64 -11.63
C VAL A 9 -9.89 -10.97 -10.97
N SER A 10 -10.08 -12.08 -11.69
CA SER A 10 -9.64 -13.39 -11.23
C SER A 10 -8.14 -13.54 -11.47
N VAL A 11 -7.39 -13.79 -10.42
CA VAL A 11 -5.93 -14.02 -10.45
C VAL A 11 -5.68 -15.47 -10.11
N ASP A 12 -4.87 -16.14 -10.92
CA ASP A 12 -4.40 -17.49 -10.69
C ASP A 12 -3.21 -17.45 -9.71
N LEU A 13 -3.33 -18.17 -8.61
CA LEU A 13 -2.32 -18.23 -7.54
C LEU A 13 -1.47 -19.52 -7.61
N GLY A 14 -1.70 -20.38 -8.61
CA GLY A 14 -1.09 -21.70 -8.71
C GLY A 14 -1.88 -22.79 -7.96
N GLU A 15 -1.50 -24.06 -8.16
CA GLU A 15 -2.11 -25.23 -7.48
C GLU A 15 -3.66 -25.25 -7.51
N ASP A 16 -4.24 -24.91 -8.67
CA ASP A 16 -5.70 -24.78 -8.88
C ASP A 16 -6.40 -23.73 -8.02
N SER A 17 -5.64 -22.85 -7.36
CA SER A 17 -6.17 -21.78 -6.51
C SER A 17 -6.34 -20.49 -7.27
N LYS A 18 -7.50 -19.84 -7.09
CA LYS A 18 -7.83 -18.53 -7.70
C LYS A 18 -8.35 -17.56 -6.66
N ALA A 19 -7.92 -16.32 -6.77
CA ALA A 19 -8.46 -15.23 -5.97
C ALA A 19 -9.17 -14.19 -6.85
N LYS A 20 -10.22 -13.57 -6.31
CA LYS A 20 -10.85 -12.40 -6.93
C LYS A 20 -10.30 -11.14 -6.27
N VAL A 21 -9.60 -10.33 -7.05
CA VAL A 21 -8.88 -9.14 -6.56
C VAL A 21 -9.46 -7.89 -7.17
N ARG A 22 -9.66 -6.87 -6.35
CA ARG A 22 -9.92 -5.49 -6.78
C ARG A 22 -8.82 -4.60 -6.21
N LEU A 23 -8.06 -3.95 -7.08
CA LEU A 23 -7.07 -2.96 -6.67
C LEU A 23 -7.76 -1.61 -6.54
N ILE A 24 -7.63 -0.98 -5.38
CA ILE A 24 -8.15 0.35 -5.10
C ILE A 24 -6.95 1.24 -4.88
N ASP A 25 -6.82 2.24 -5.75
CA ASP A 25 -5.80 3.27 -5.60
C ASP A 25 -6.34 4.43 -4.76
N CYS A 26 -5.50 4.98 -3.90
CA CYS A 26 -5.79 6.18 -3.12
C CYS A 26 -4.60 7.14 -3.16
N VAL A 27 -4.86 8.41 -2.84
CA VAL A 27 -3.81 9.46 -2.90
C VAL A 27 -2.67 9.17 -1.93
N GLY A 28 -2.96 8.51 -0.82
CA GLY A 28 -1.99 8.31 0.25
C GLY A 28 -1.86 9.53 1.15
N PHE A 29 -0.97 9.45 2.13
CA PHE A 29 -0.58 10.59 2.96
C PHE A 29 0.49 11.40 2.25
N LEU A 30 0.53 12.70 2.54
CA LEU A 30 1.42 13.62 1.86
C LEU A 30 2.90 13.32 2.20
N VAL A 31 3.69 13.14 1.15
CA VAL A 31 5.15 13.02 1.25
C VAL A 31 5.75 14.42 1.28
N LYS A 32 6.70 14.66 2.19
CA LYS A 32 7.41 15.92 2.27
C LYS A 32 8.14 16.21 0.95
N ASP A 33 8.10 17.46 0.51
CA ASP A 33 8.68 17.94 -0.75
C ASP A 33 8.07 17.33 -2.03
N ALA A 34 7.00 16.54 -1.91
CA ALA A 34 6.23 16.12 -3.07
C ALA A 34 5.44 17.30 -3.63
N GLY A 35 5.47 17.46 -4.95
CA GLY A 35 4.71 18.48 -5.65
C GLY A 35 3.20 18.28 -5.55
N GLY A 36 2.43 19.31 -5.91
CA GLY A 36 0.99 19.25 -6.10
C GLY A 36 0.11 19.71 -4.92
N ASN A 37 0.70 20.05 -3.77
CA ASN A 37 0.00 20.66 -2.61
C ASN A 37 0.05 22.19 -2.59
N VAL A 38 0.84 22.80 -3.49
CA VAL A 38 0.93 24.25 -3.67
C VAL A 38 0.61 24.59 -5.12
N GLU A 39 -0.22 25.60 -5.34
CA GLU A 39 -0.60 26.14 -6.65
C GLU A 39 -0.48 27.66 -6.56
N ASP A 40 0.28 28.28 -7.47
CA ASP A 40 0.56 29.73 -7.49
C ASP A 40 1.07 30.29 -6.15
N GLY A 41 1.95 29.54 -5.46
CA GLY A 41 2.52 29.93 -4.17
C GLY A 41 1.54 29.88 -2.99
N LYS A 42 0.33 29.37 -3.17
CA LYS A 42 -0.69 29.18 -2.15
C LYS A 42 -1.02 27.70 -1.97
N GLU A 43 -1.51 27.34 -0.81
CA GLU A 43 -2.00 26.00 -0.53
C GLU A 43 -3.13 25.63 -1.51
N ARG A 44 -2.98 24.49 -2.19
CA ARG A 44 -3.97 24.01 -3.15
C ARG A 44 -5.25 23.60 -2.44
N MET A 45 -6.36 24.25 -2.80
CA MET A 45 -7.69 23.96 -2.26
C MET A 45 -8.47 23.06 -3.21
N VAL A 46 -9.11 22.01 -2.67
CA VAL A 46 -9.89 21.05 -3.45
C VAL A 46 -11.30 20.85 -2.88
N LYS A 47 -12.26 20.59 -3.77
CA LYS A 47 -13.61 20.17 -3.37
C LYS A 47 -13.68 18.65 -3.35
N THR A 48 -14.27 18.10 -2.31
CA THR A 48 -14.52 16.67 -2.16
C THR A 48 -15.98 16.40 -1.89
N PRO A 49 -16.50 15.20 -2.13
CA PRO A 49 -17.89 14.86 -1.81
C PRO A 49 -18.22 14.87 -0.31
N TRP A 50 -17.19 14.84 0.54
CA TRP A 50 -17.33 14.69 2.00
C TRP A 50 -17.38 16.02 2.76
N PHE A 51 -17.00 17.12 2.10
CA PHE A 51 -16.95 18.44 2.73
C PHE A 51 -17.77 19.45 1.91
N SER A 52 -18.56 20.26 2.59
CA SER A 52 -19.41 21.28 1.97
C SER A 52 -18.64 22.46 1.37
N ARG A 53 -17.37 22.65 1.81
CA ARG A 53 -16.46 23.69 1.35
C ARG A 53 -15.18 23.09 0.76
N ALA A 54 -14.45 23.89 0.00
CA ALA A 54 -13.10 23.53 -0.41
C ALA A 54 -12.18 23.45 0.83
N ILE A 55 -11.33 22.44 0.86
CA ILE A 55 -10.35 22.20 1.93
C ILE A 55 -8.96 22.04 1.32
N PRO A 56 -7.89 22.18 2.12
CA PRO A 56 -6.53 21.93 1.67
C PRO A 56 -6.36 20.53 1.06
N PHE A 57 -5.54 20.43 0.02
CA PHE A 57 -5.31 19.17 -0.68
C PHE A 57 -4.82 18.07 0.26
N HIS A 58 -3.92 18.38 1.19
CA HIS A 58 -3.39 17.39 2.14
C HIS A 58 -4.47 16.84 3.09
N GLU A 59 -5.43 17.68 3.52
CA GLU A 59 -6.58 17.24 4.34
C GLU A 59 -7.51 16.32 3.53
N ALA A 60 -7.75 16.69 2.26
CA ALA A 60 -8.57 15.88 1.37
C ALA A 60 -7.92 14.52 1.06
N ALA A 61 -6.61 14.50 0.84
CA ALA A 61 -5.83 13.29 0.61
C ALA A 61 -5.88 12.37 1.84
N LYS A 62 -5.67 12.94 3.03
CA LYS A 62 -5.77 12.22 4.30
C LYS A 62 -7.15 11.60 4.48
N ALA A 63 -8.22 12.41 4.42
CA ALA A 63 -9.59 11.94 4.60
C ALA A 63 -9.98 10.87 3.56
N GLY A 64 -9.56 11.03 2.30
CA GLY A 64 -9.80 10.04 1.25
C GLY A 64 -9.08 8.72 1.50
N THR A 65 -7.83 8.77 1.96
CA THR A 65 -7.03 7.60 2.28
C THR A 65 -7.61 6.84 3.48
N GLU A 66 -7.95 7.55 4.56
CA GLU A 66 -8.60 6.97 5.73
C GLU A 66 -9.91 6.26 5.37
N LYS A 67 -10.76 6.88 4.52
CA LYS A 67 -11.99 6.25 4.04
C LYS A 67 -11.74 4.98 3.22
N VAL A 68 -10.75 4.98 2.33
CA VAL A 68 -10.38 3.77 1.57
C VAL A 68 -9.94 2.66 2.52
N ILE A 69 -9.10 2.96 3.48
CA ILE A 69 -8.63 1.99 4.47
C ILE A 69 -9.81 1.44 5.28
N GLN A 70 -10.65 2.30 5.83
CA GLN A 70 -11.73 1.92 6.76
C GLN A 70 -12.87 1.20 6.06
N GLU A 71 -13.37 1.75 4.96
CA GLU A 71 -14.65 1.35 4.36
C GLU A 71 -14.51 0.38 3.18
N HIS A 72 -13.37 0.39 2.47
CA HIS A 72 -13.26 -0.26 1.16
C HIS A 72 -12.16 -1.31 1.05
N SER A 73 -11.12 -1.23 1.87
CA SER A 73 -10.02 -2.19 1.80
C SER A 73 -10.26 -3.40 2.70
N THR A 74 -9.92 -4.59 2.19
CA THR A 74 -9.82 -5.82 2.99
C THR A 74 -8.40 -5.99 3.49
N ILE A 75 -7.43 -5.57 2.68
CA ILE A 75 -5.99 -5.65 2.95
C ILE A 75 -5.31 -4.40 2.42
N GLY A 76 -4.22 -3.99 3.05
CA GLY A 76 -3.39 -2.87 2.64
C GLY A 76 -2.15 -3.31 1.86
N LEU A 77 -1.81 -2.55 0.81
CA LEU A 77 -0.51 -2.62 0.16
C LEU A 77 0.16 -1.26 0.31
N VAL A 78 1.11 -1.17 1.24
CA VAL A 78 1.82 0.08 1.53
C VAL A 78 3.02 0.18 0.59
N ILE A 79 2.97 1.10 -0.37
CA ILE A 79 4.09 1.33 -1.29
C ILE A 79 4.97 2.43 -0.71
N THR A 80 6.23 2.10 -0.49
CA THR A 80 7.29 3.03 -0.11
C THR A 80 8.47 2.91 -1.08
N THR A 81 9.57 3.60 -0.86
CA THR A 81 10.75 3.58 -1.73
C THR A 81 12.03 3.58 -0.94
N ASP A 82 13.12 3.14 -1.55
CA ASP A 82 14.50 3.31 -1.04
C ASP A 82 15.12 4.66 -1.47
N GLY A 83 14.36 5.51 -2.19
CA GLY A 83 14.83 6.78 -2.74
C GLY A 83 15.55 6.66 -4.09
N SER A 84 15.64 5.47 -4.68
CA SER A 84 16.29 5.27 -5.98
C SER A 84 15.49 5.79 -7.17
N PHE A 85 14.17 6.05 -6.98
CA PHE A 85 13.29 6.64 -7.97
C PHE A 85 13.03 8.11 -7.67
N GLY A 86 13.13 8.95 -8.70
CA GLY A 86 12.85 10.38 -8.60
C GLY A 86 13.93 11.17 -7.85
N GLU A 87 13.56 12.36 -7.39
CA GLU A 87 14.46 13.33 -6.74
C GLU A 87 14.17 13.48 -5.24
N ILE A 88 13.11 12.84 -4.74
CA ILE A 88 12.70 12.93 -3.33
C ILE A 88 13.48 11.89 -2.52
N ALA A 89 14.21 12.37 -1.52
CA ALA A 89 15.00 11.51 -0.64
C ALA A 89 14.12 10.56 0.19
N ARG A 90 14.65 9.38 0.53
CA ARG A 90 13.94 8.34 1.31
C ARG A 90 13.34 8.87 2.60
N GLU A 91 14.05 9.76 3.29
CA GLU A 91 13.65 10.32 4.58
C GLU A 91 12.33 11.09 4.52
N ASN A 92 12.01 11.66 3.36
CA ASN A 92 10.78 12.42 3.14
C ASN A 92 9.52 11.53 3.04
N PHE A 93 9.72 10.25 2.74
CA PHE A 93 8.63 9.26 2.70
C PHE A 93 8.31 8.66 4.07
N VAL A 94 9.26 8.69 5.00
CA VAL A 94 9.11 8.03 6.31
C VAL A 94 7.88 8.48 7.08
N PRO A 95 7.56 9.79 7.22
CA PRO A 95 6.38 10.22 7.96
C PRO A 95 5.07 9.71 7.37
N ALA A 96 4.93 9.73 6.02
CA ALA A 96 3.74 9.23 5.33
C ALA A 96 3.64 7.70 5.44
N GLU A 97 4.76 6.99 5.37
CA GLU A 97 4.85 5.54 5.59
C GLU A 97 4.38 5.17 7.00
N GLU A 98 4.92 5.83 8.02
CA GLU A 98 4.57 5.61 9.43
C GLU A 98 3.09 5.87 9.70
N GLN A 99 2.55 6.95 9.14
CA GLN A 99 1.14 7.30 9.27
C GLN A 99 0.24 6.24 8.61
N THR A 100 0.59 5.76 7.40
CA THR A 100 -0.16 4.71 6.71
C THR A 100 -0.17 3.41 7.52
N VAL A 101 1.00 3.01 8.03
CA VAL A 101 1.14 1.79 8.85
C VAL A 101 0.34 1.91 10.14
N ALA A 102 0.39 3.07 10.81
CA ALA A 102 -0.36 3.31 12.04
C ALA A 102 -1.87 3.21 11.80
N GLU A 103 -2.38 3.78 10.70
CA GLU A 103 -3.81 3.71 10.36
C GLU A 103 -4.24 2.26 10.08
N LEU A 104 -3.49 1.51 9.28
CA LEU A 104 -3.78 0.10 8.99
C LEU A 104 -3.79 -0.76 10.25
N LYS A 105 -2.83 -0.56 11.15
CA LYS A 105 -2.78 -1.25 12.45
C LYS A 105 -3.96 -0.89 13.35
N THR A 106 -4.33 0.39 13.41
CA THR A 106 -5.47 0.87 14.20
C THR A 106 -6.79 0.25 13.72
N GLN A 107 -6.92 0.05 12.42
CA GLN A 107 -8.09 -0.58 11.80
C GLN A 107 -8.04 -2.12 11.83
N GLY A 108 -6.97 -2.72 12.36
CA GLY A 108 -6.79 -4.17 12.37
C GLY A 108 -6.72 -4.79 10.97
N LYS A 109 -6.34 -4.00 9.96
CA LYS A 109 -6.23 -4.49 8.57
C LYS A 109 -4.91 -5.20 8.38
N PRO A 110 -4.89 -6.42 7.82
CA PRO A 110 -3.65 -7.05 7.38
C PRO A 110 -3.04 -6.24 6.24
N PHE A 111 -1.71 -6.15 6.18
CA PHE A 111 -1.01 -5.40 5.15
C PHE A 111 0.40 -5.90 4.90
N LEU A 112 0.90 -5.58 3.72
CA LEU A 112 2.25 -5.83 3.25
C LEU A 112 2.90 -4.49 2.88
N ILE A 113 4.19 -4.34 3.16
CA ILE A 113 4.97 -3.19 2.71
C ILE A 113 5.76 -3.58 1.46
N VAL A 114 5.68 -2.75 0.43
CA VAL A 114 6.46 -2.88 -0.81
C VAL A 114 7.45 -1.73 -0.89
N VAL A 115 8.72 -2.06 -0.95
CA VAL A 115 9.80 -1.11 -1.23
C VAL A 115 10.01 -1.05 -2.74
N ASN A 116 9.59 0.05 -3.37
CA ASN A 116 9.88 0.29 -4.77
C ASN A 116 11.35 0.72 -4.92
N SER A 117 12.15 -0.09 -5.58
CA SER A 117 13.58 0.10 -5.77
C SER A 117 13.99 -0.19 -7.22
N LYS A 118 14.89 0.64 -7.77
CA LYS A 118 15.57 0.31 -9.05
C LYS A 118 16.44 -0.95 -8.93
N PHE A 119 16.86 -1.26 -7.71
CA PHE A 119 17.80 -2.33 -7.45
C PHE A 119 17.32 -3.23 -6.29
N PRO A 120 16.19 -3.95 -6.45
CA PRO A 120 15.53 -4.67 -5.35
C PRO A 120 16.38 -5.77 -4.70
N TYR A 121 17.41 -6.24 -5.39
CA TYR A 121 18.31 -7.32 -4.93
C TYR A 121 19.65 -6.82 -4.39
N LYS A 122 19.89 -5.49 -4.33
CA LYS A 122 21.10 -4.95 -3.71
C LYS A 122 21.09 -5.18 -2.20
N GLU A 123 22.30 -5.25 -1.64
CA GLU A 123 22.49 -5.47 -0.20
C GLU A 123 21.87 -4.36 0.64
N GLU A 124 22.02 -3.10 0.24
CA GLU A 124 21.44 -1.94 0.93
C GLU A 124 19.90 -2.03 0.96
N THR A 125 19.27 -2.42 -0.16
CA THR A 125 17.83 -2.61 -0.24
C THR A 125 17.39 -3.78 0.63
N THR A 126 18.15 -4.87 0.65
CA THR A 126 17.89 -6.03 1.51
C THR A 126 17.99 -5.67 2.99
N GLN A 127 19.00 -4.89 3.37
CA GLN A 127 19.15 -4.39 4.74
C GLN A 127 17.98 -3.49 5.14
N MET A 128 17.52 -2.60 4.25
CA MET A 128 16.35 -1.77 4.46
C MET A 128 15.08 -2.62 4.66
N VAL A 129 14.83 -3.60 3.80
CA VAL A 129 13.71 -4.55 3.93
C VAL A 129 13.71 -5.21 5.30
N ASN A 130 14.85 -5.76 5.72
CA ASN A 130 15.00 -6.40 7.02
C ASN A 130 14.76 -5.41 8.19
N GLY A 131 15.21 -4.17 8.03
CA GLY A 131 14.99 -3.09 9.01
C GLY A 131 13.50 -2.76 9.16
N LEU A 132 12.78 -2.61 8.04
CA LEU A 132 11.35 -2.34 8.02
C LEU A 132 10.53 -3.51 8.57
N GLN A 133 10.91 -4.77 8.26
CA GLN A 133 10.27 -5.96 8.83
C GLN A 133 10.39 -5.97 10.37
N LYS A 134 11.57 -5.66 10.89
CA LYS A 134 11.80 -5.57 12.34
C LYS A 134 11.04 -4.42 12.97
N LYS A 135 10.97 -3.27 12.29
CA LYS A 135 10.29 -2.07 12.80
C LYS A 135 8.78 -2.26 12.87
N TYR A 136 8.18 -2.79 11.81
CA TYR A 136 6.73 -2.83 11.67
C TYR A 136 6.11 -4.18 12.01
N GLN A 137 6.90 -5.25 12.08
CA GLN A 137 6.47 -6.63 12.35
C GLN A 137 5.43 -7.13 11.33
N VAL A 138 5.67 -6.82 10.05
CA VAL A 138 4.86 -7.23 8.90
C VAL A 138 5.78 -7.64 7.75
N PRO A 139 5.31 -8.42 6.78
CA PRO A 139 6.09 -8.72 5.58
C PRO A 139 6.47 -7.46 4.82
N VAL A 140 7.70 -7.43 4.33
CA VAL A 140 8.23 -6.39 3.46
C VAL A 140 8.88 -7.04 2.25
N VAL A 141 8.58 -6.55 1.05
CA VAL A 141 9.13 -7.06 -0.21
C VAL A 141 9.68 -5.88 -1.01
N ALA A 142 10.88 -6.03 -1.56
CA ALA A 142 11.41 -5.07 -2.53
C ALA A 142 11.12 -5.54 -3.95
N VAL A 143 10.61 -4.63 -4.79
CA VAL A 143 10.38 -4.86 -6.22
C VAL A 143 10.71 -3.61 -7.02
N ASN A 144 10.94 -3.77 -8.31
CA ASN A 144 11.01 -2.66 -9.25
C ASN A 144 9.64 -2.50 -9.90
N CYS A 145 8.85 -1.50 -9.46
CA CYS A 145 7.49 -1.28 -9.95
C CYS A 145 7.42 -0.86 -11.42
N GLU A 146 8.50 -0.29 -11.99
CA GLU A 146 8.56 0.01 -13.44
C GLU A 146 8.78 -1.24 -14.29
N GLN A 147 9.36 -2.29 -13.71
CA GLN A 147 9.68 -3.55 -14.38
C GLN A 147 8.99 -4.74 -13.71
N LEU A 148 7.79 -4.53 -13.18
CA LEU A 148 7.04 -5.54 -12.45
C LEU A 148 6.72 -6.74 -13.37
N LYS A 149 7.11 -7.93 -12.93
CA LYS A 149 6.87 -9.18 -13.64
C LYS A 149 5.69 -9.93 -13.03
N LYS A 150 5.19 -10.92 -13.77
CA LYS A 150 4.11 -11.79 -13.27
C LYS A 150 4.50 -12.49 -11.96
N GLU A 151 5.75 -12.90 -11.86
CA GLU A 151 6.32 -13.57 -10.68
C GLU A 151 6.35 -12.64 -9.46
N ASP A 152 6.65 -11.35 -9.65
CA ASP A 152 6.62 -10.34 -8.58
C ASP A 152 5.19 -10.15 -8.07
N VAL A 153 4.22 -10.06 -8.97
CA VAL A 153 2.79 -9.95 -8.60
C VAL A 153 2.32 -11.20 -7.85
N ALA A 154 2.70 -12.38 -8.31
CA ALA A 154 2.36 -13.63 -7.65
C ALA A 154 2.94 -13.69 -6.23
N LEU A 155 4.22 -13.31 -6.07
CA LEU A 155 4.88 -13.22 -4.77
C LEU A 155 4.18 -12.24 -3.82
N LEU A 156 3.80 -11.05 -4.31
CA LEU A 156 3.07 -10.07 -3.51
C LEU A 156 1.72 -10.63 -3.04
N LEU A 157 0.96 -11.26 -3.93
CA LEU A 157 -0.34 -11.85 -3.60
C LEU A 157 -0.20 -13.04 -2.63
N GLU A 158 0.80 -13.89 -2.82
CA GLU A 158 1.11 -14.98 -1.89
C GLU A 158 1.40 -14.44 -0.49
N LYS A 159 2.33 -13.47 -0.36
CA LYS A 159 2.67 -12.85 0.93
C LYS A 159 1.46 -12.21 1.61
N ILE A 160 0.61 -11.54 0.82
CA ILE A 160 -0.62 -10.93 1.31
C ILE A 160 -1.58 -11.99 1.88
N LEU A 161 -1.73 -13.14 1.22
CA LEU A 161 -2.65 -14.18 1.66
C LEU A 161 -2.25 -14.78 3.02
N TYR A 162 -0.96 -14.87 3.30
CA TYR A 162 -0.47 -15.35 4.60
C TYR A 162 -0.73 -14.38 5.77
N GLU A 163 -1.06 -13.11 5.49
CA GLU A 163 -1.40 -12.14 6.52
C GLU A 163 -2.87 -12.24 6.98
N PHE A 164 -3.70 -13.01 6.28
CA PHE A 164 -5.06 -13.26 6.74
C PHE A 164 -5.07 -14.24 7.93
N PRO A 165 -5.85 -13.95 8.98
CA PRO A 165 -6.02 -14.89 10.05
C PRO A 165 -6.70 -16.17 9.55
N ILE A 166 -6.28 -17.32 10.07
CA ILE A 166 -6.94 -18.59 9.77
C ILE A 166 -8.34 -18.57 10.39
N ALA A 167 -9.37 -18.59 9.53
CA ALA A 167 -10.75 -18.53 9.96
C ALA A 167 -11.31 -19.92 10.37
N GLN A 168 -10.85 -21.00 9.72
CA GLN A 168 -11.34 -22.35 9.95
C GLN A 168 -10.29 -23.40 9.57
N LEU A 169 -10.17 -24.46 10.38
CA LEU A 169 -9.42 -25.68 10.08
C LEU A 169 -10.40 -26.85 10.07
N GLN A 170 -10.40 -27.65 8.99
CA GLN A 170 -11.16 -28.87 8.87
C GLN A 170 -10.21 -30.06 8.82
N PHE A 171 -10.40 -31.05 9.69
CA PHE A 171 -9.64 -32.28 9.71
C PHE A 171 -10.50 -33.43 9.18
N PHE A 172 -10.02 -34.10 8.16
CA PHE A 172 -10.64 -35.35 7.69
C PHE A 172 -9.84 -36.53 8.24
N ILE A 173 -10.42 -37.27 9.12
CA ILE A 173 -9.80 -38.49 9.67
C ILE A 173 -10.32 -39.67 8.84
N PRO A 174 -9.45 -40.40 8.09
CA PRO A 174 -9.86 -41.61 7.41
C PRO A 174 -10.34 -42.63 8.41
N LYS A 175 -11.42 -43.37 8.08
CA LYS A 175 -11.90 -44.51 8.88
C LYS A 175 -11.01 -45.70 8.70
#